data_481e2f5004225db71d63a2ee03bf7565
#
_entry.id   481e2f5004225db71d63a2ee03bf7565
#
_cell.length_a   1.000
_cell.length_b   1.000
_cell.length_c   1.000
_cell.angle_alpha   90.00
_cell.angle_beta   90.00
_cell.angle_gamma   90.00
#
_symmetry.space_group_name_H-M   'P 1'
#
loop_
_entity.id
_entity.type
_entity.pdbx_description
1 polymer ?
#
loop_
_entity_poly.entity_id
_entity_poly.type
_entity_poly.pdbx_seq_one_letter_code
_entity_poly.pdbx_strand_id
1 'polypeptide(L)'
;AECFNIPTGKPALEALCKKHEVIFSVLGNCDEPSFVEELDDKDINVEKSLVYHHGIAIVGAGGGTKFTGKTPNEREESEIISDFNILNTSESDIQGSNEWDNLIIISHNPPKDTKCDAVNENLHAGSELFRNLIEEKQPLAVVCGHIHEGRGVDSIGKTTVINPGPLCEGFYAILNICVENDNYK
;
A
#
# COMPACT_ATOMS: atom_id res chain seq x y z
N ALA A 1 -14.71 10.24 9.08
CA ALA A 1 -14.56 8.79 9.06
C ALA A 1 -14.54 8.26 10.49
N GLU A 2 -15.27 7.19 10.77
CA GLU A 2 -15.20 6.51 12.06
C GLU A 2 -13.94 5.66 12.07
N CYS A 3 -13.12 5.81 13.11
CA CYS A 3 -11.94 4.97 13.29
C CYS A 3 -12.38 3.54 13.64
N PHE A 4 -11.84 2.56 12.96
CA PHE A 4 -12.06 1.17 13.27
C PHE A 4 -11.15 0.76 14.44
N ASN A 5 -11.75 0.20 15.47
CA ASN A 5 -11.03 -0.45 16.56
C ASN A 5 -11.14 -1.98 16.43
N ILE A 6 -10.40 -2.72 17.24
CA ILE A 6 -10.39 -4.19 17.20
C ILE A 6 -11.81 -4.82 17.21
N PRO A 7 -12.78 -4.36 18.04
CA PRO A 7 -14.13 -4.91 18.01
C PRO A 7 -14.90 -4.70 16.72
N THR A 8 -14.63 -3.62 15.97
CA THR A 8 -15.34 -3.32 14.72
C THR A 8 -14.60 -3.81 13.47
N GLY A 9 -13.28 -3.80 13.46
CA GLY A 9 -12.45 -4.26 12.35
C GLY A 9 -12.40 -5.79 12.21
N LYS A 10 -12.37 -6.50 13.34
CA LYS A 10 -12.22 -7.96 13.36
C LYS A 10 -13.28 -8.73 12.56
N PRO A 11 -14.59 -8.46 12.66
CA PRO A 11 -15.60 -9.15 11.85
C PRO A 11 -15.43 -8.92 10.34
N ALA A 12 -14.98 -7.73 9.92
CA ALA A 12 -14.73 -7.43 8.51
C ALA A 12 -13.52 -8.24 8.01
N LEU A 13 -12.44 -8.27 8.79
CA LEU A 13 -11.24 -9.06 8.49
C LEU A 13 -11.57 -10.55 8.40
N GLU A 14 -12.33 -11.10 9.35
CA GLU A 14 -12.77 -12.48 9.33
C GLU A 14 -13.62 -12.82 8.09
N ALA A 15 -14.47 -11.90 7.65
CA ALA A 15 -15.27 -12.08 6.45
C ALA A 15 -14.41 -12.15 5.19
N LEU A 16 -13.35 -11.32 5.10
CA LEU A 16 -12.37 -11.36 4.01
C LEU A 16 -11.58 -12.67 4.03
N CYS A 17 -11.04 -13.09 5.18
CA CYS A 17 -10.29 -14.34 5.34
C CYS A 17 -11.11 -15.60 5.01
N LYS A 18 -12.43 -15.56 5.17
CA LYS A 18 -13.32 -16.66 4.75
C LYS A 18 -13.49 -16.76 3.23
N LYS A 19 -13.23 -15.69 2.51
CA LYS A 19 -13.46 -15.58 1.06
C LYS A 19 -12.19 -15.72 0.24
N HIS A 20 -11.05 -15.38 0.81
CA HIS A 20 -9.77 -15.33 0.13
C HIS A 20 -8.73 -16.14 0.89
N GLU A 21 -8.00 -17.00 0.18
CA GLU A 21 -6.93 -17.84 0.74
C GLU A 21 -5.63 -17.03 0.94
N VAL A 22 -5.43 -16.02 0.11
CA VAL A 22 -4.24 -15.16 0.14
C VAL A 22 -4.69 -13.71 0.27
N ILE A 23 -4.18 -13.03 1.28
CA ILE A 23 -4.46 -11.62 1.56
C ILE A 23 -3.14 -10.95 1.92
N PHE A 24 -2.93 -9.73 1.47
CA PHE A 24 -1.85 -8.84 1.90
C PHE A 24 -2.48 -7.56 2.43
N SER A 25 -2.08 -7.14 3.61
CA SER A 25 -2.74 -6.04 4.31
C SER A 25 -1.74 -5.14 5.02
N VAL A 26 -2.10 -3.86 5.14
CA VAL A 26 -1.47 -2.86 5.99
C VAL A 26 -2.54 -2.12 6.77
N LEU A 27 -2.18 -1.51 7.89
CA LEU A 27 -3.10 -0.66 8.65
C LEU A 27 -3.29 0.71 7.98
N GLY A 28 -4.49 1.28 8.12
CA GLY A 28 -4.74 2.69 7.82
C GLY A 28 -4.46 3.61 9.01
N ASN A 29 -4.63 4.93 8.82
CA ASN A 29 -4.49 5.92 9.88
C ASN A 29 -5.60 5.84 10.94
N CYS A 30 -6.77 5.34 10.56
CA CYS A 30 -7.92 5.16 11.45
C CYS A 30 -7.91 3.85 12.23
N ASP A 31 -7.01 2.93 11.91
CA ASP A 31 -6.89 1.67 12.64
C ASP A 31 -6.08 1.85 13.92
N GLU A 32 -6.50 1.21 15.01
CA GLU A 32 -5.71 1.13 16.23
C GLU A 32 -4.38 0.40 15.94
N PRO A 33 -3.21 0.92 16.35
CA PRO A 33 -1.92 0.27 16.08
C PRO A 33 -1.84 -1.18 16.59
N SER A 34 -2.52 -1.50 17.69
CA SER A 34 -2.61 -2.87 18.23
C SER A 34 -3.34 -3.85 17.32
N PHE A 35 -4.09 -3.36 16.31
CA PHE A 35 -4.75 -4.24 15.35
C PHE A 35 -3.75 -4.98 14.43
N VAL A 36 -2.51 -4.55 14.40
CA VAL A 36 -1.42 -5.26 13.69
C VAL A 36 -1.31 -6.72 14.17
N GLU A 37 -1.52 -7.00 15.46
CA GLU A 37 -1.48 -8.35 16.01
C GLU A 37 -2.51 -9.28 15.35
N GLU A 38 -3.69 -8.76 15.00
CA GLU A 38 -4.73 -9.54 14.29
C GLU A 38 -4.33 -9.83 12.83
N LEU A 39 -3.54 -8.97 12.20
CA LEU A 39 -3.00 -9.20 10.86
C LEU A 39 -1.86 -10.22 10.91
N ASP A 40 -0.98 -10.12 11.92
CA ASP A 40 0.14 -11.04 12.14
C ASP A 40 -0.36 -12.46 12.45
N ASP A 41 -1.34 -12.59 13.33
CA ASP A 41 -1.97 -13.88 13.70
C ASP A 41 -2.58 -14.62 12.49
N LYS A 42 -2.91 -13.90 11.43
CA LYS A 42 -3.48 -14.44 10.19
C LYS A 42 -2.46 -14.56 9.04
N ASP A 43 -1.22 -14.19 9.29
CA ASP A 43 -0.13 -14.18 8.29
C ASP A 43 -0.48 -13.38 7.02
N ILE A 44 -1.09 -12.20 7.22
CA ILE A 44 -1.52 -11.30 6.12
C ILE A 44 -0.88 -9.91 6.19
N ASN A 45 -0.15 -9.61 7.27
CA ASN A 45 0.57 -8.35 7.42
C ASN A 45 1.78 -8.30 6.50
N VAL A 46 1.91 -7.21 5.75
CA VAL A 46 3.07 -6.96 4.89
C VAL A 46 3.82 -5.67 5.27
N GLU A 47 3.49 -5.07 6.42
CA GLU A 47 4.22 -3.91 6.91
C GLU A 47 5.66 -4.31 7.29
N LYS A 48 6.65 -3.57 6.80
CA LYS A 48 8.08 -3.78 7.09
C LYS A 48 8.62 -5.15 6.67
N SER A 49 7.87 -5.89 5.88
CA SER A 49 8.26 -7.23 5.43
C SER A 49 8.22 -7.32 3.90
N LEU A 50 9.11 -8.13 3.33
CA LEU A 50 9.13 -8.45 1.91
C LEU A 50 8.71 -9.90 1.74
N VAL A 51 7.56 -10.10 1.12
CA VAL A 51 7.00 -11.43 0.88
C VAL A 51 6.94 -11.73 -0.62
N TYR A 52 7.04 -13.00 -0.98
CA TYR A 52 6.96 -13.44 -2.38
C TYR A 52 5.75 -14.33 -2.59
N HIS A 53 4.96 -14.03 -3.60
CA HIS A 53 3.83 -14.83 -4.00
C HIS A 53 3.77 -14.96 -5.53
N HIS A 54 3.87 -16.19 -6.04
CA HIS A 54 3.89 -16.48 -7.50
C HIS A 54 4.90 -15.63 -8.31
N GLY A 55 6.09 -15.37 -7.74
CA GLY A 55 7.13 -14.57 -8.38
C GLY A 55 6.95 -13.05 -8.26
N ILE A 56 5.86 -12.59 -7.63
CA ILE A 56 5.65 -11.19 -7.29
C ILE A 56 6.21 -10.92 -5.90
N ALA A 57 7.03 -9.90 -5.77
CA ALA A 57 7.50 -9.36 -4.50
C ALA A 57 6.45 -8.35 -3.97
N ILE A 58 6.15 -8.40 -2.68
CA ILE A 58 5.14 -7.54 -2.05
C ILE A 58 5.74 -6.98 -0.77
N VAL A 59 5.62 -5.67 -0.58
CA VAL A 59 6.04 -4.96 0.62
C VAL A 59 4.98 -3.91 0.98
N GLY A 60 4.86 -3.58 2.25
CA GLY A 60 3.87 -2.60 2.66
C GLY A 60 4.31 -1.64 3.76
N ALA A 61 3.58 -0.52 3.85
CA ALA A 61 3.66 0.44 4.94
C ALA A 61 2.28 0.94 5.34
N GLY A 62 1.98 0.86 6.61
CA GLY A 62 0.71 1.31 7.19
C GLY A 62 0.79 2.66 7.88
N GLY A 63 -0.36 3.09 8.40
CA GLY A 63 -0.54 4.38 9.04
C GLY A 63 -0.73 5.54 8.07
N GLY A 64 -1.09 6.70 8.59
CA GLY A 64 -1.20 7.94 7.83
C GLY A 64 -0.11 8.94 8.20
N THR A 65 0.30 9.80 7.27
CA THR A 65 1.17 10.93 7.60
C THR A 65 0.49 11.85 8.61
N LYS A 66 1.26 12.36 9.57
CA LYS A 66 0.74 13.31 10.58
C LYS A 66 0.12 14.52 9.92
N PHE A 67 -1.13 14.76 10.23
CA PHE A 67 -1.87 15.90 9.72
C PHE A 67 -2.70 16.59 10.80
N THR A 68 -3.61 15.86 11.46
CA THR A 68 -4.52 16.44 12.46
C THR A 68 -4.19 16.01 13.88
N GLY A 69 -3.46 14.92 14.07
CA GLY A 69 -3.24 14.25 15.35
C GLY A 69 -4.53 13.65 15.95
N LYS A 70 -5.54 13.41 15.12
CA LYS A 70 -6.87 12.93 15.58
C LYS A 70 -7.14 11.47 15.26
N THR A 71 -6.32 10.86 14.42
CA THR A 71 -6.44 9.44 14.10
C THR A 71 -5.37 8.64 14.84
N PRO A 72 -5.66 7.40 15.28
CA PRO A 72 -4.81 6.69 16.21
C PRO A 72 -3.47 6.26 15.63
N ASN A 73 -3.37 6.10 14.31
CA ASN A 73 -2.17 5.60 13.64
C ASN A 73 -1.59 6.64 12.67
N GLU A 74 -1.40 7.88 13.17
CA GLU A 74 -0.62 8.91 12.45
C GLU A 74 0.86 8.78 12.79
N ARG A 75 1.72 8.77 11.76
CA ARG A 75 3.17 8.59 11.86
C ARG A 75 3.91 9.71 11.14
N GLU A 76 5.17 9.95 11.49
CA GLU A 76 6.03 10.84 10.68
C GLU A 76 6.24 10.21 9.29
N GLU A 77 6.29 11.05 8.27
CA GLU A 77 6.48 10.59 6.89
C GLU A 77 7.77 9.76 6.74
N SER A 78 8.86 10.20 7.37
CA SER A 78 10.15 9.48 7.39
C SER A 78 10.06 8.11 8.07
N GLU A 79 9.22 7.96 9.10
CA GLU A 79 8.99 6.67 9.75
C GLU A 79 8.27 5.71 8.82
N ILE A 80 7.23 6.19 8.12
CA ILE A 80 6.49 5.37 7.13
C ILE A 80 7.42 4.91 6.02
N ILE A 81 8.26 5.80 5.49
CA ILE A 81 9.21 5.47 4.42
C ILE A 81 10.29 4.50 4.89
N SER A 82 10.68 4.57 6.18
CA SER A 82 11.66 3.62 6.74
C SER A 82 11.18 2.16 6.73
N ASP A 83 9.86 1.92 6.65
CA ASP A 83 9.29 0.58 6.53
C ASP A 83 9.72 -0.12 5.22
N PHE A 84 10.09 0.64 4.21
CA PHE A 84 10.60 0.14 2.93
C PHE A 84 12.13 -0.07 2.90
N ASN A 85 12.85 0.15 4.01
CA ASN A 85 14.31 -0.05 4.05
C ASN A 85 14.72 -1.49 3.75
N ILE A 86 13.82 -2.45 3.93
CA ILE A 86 14.04 -3.85 3.55
C ILE A 86 14.37 -4.00 2.05
N LEU A 87 13.89 -3.11 1.20
CA LEU A 87 14.20 -3.11 -0.22
C LEU A 87 15.66 -2.77 -0.53
N ASN A 88 16.35 -2.11 0.39
CA ASN A 88 17.77 -1.75 0.24
C ASN A 88 18.70 -2.85 0.74
N THR A 89 18.19 -3.79 1.55
CA THR A 89 18.96 -4.88 2.15
C THR A 89 18.75 -6.22 1.47
N SER A 90 17.66 -6.35 0.71
CA SER A 90 17.35 -7.56 -0.05
C SER A 90 18.11 -7.51 -1.38
N GLU A 91 19.03 -8.43 -1.59
CA GLU A 91 19.62 -8.63 -2.91
C GLU A 91 18.52 -9.13 -3.83
N SER A 92 18.30 -8.44 -4.96
CA SER A 92 17.41 -8.96 -5.98
C SER A 92 18.03 -10.24 -6.56
N ASP A 93 17.34 -11.35 -6.45
CA ASP A 93 17.77 -12.62 -7.04
C ASP A 93 17.74 -12.62 -8.58
N ILE A 94 17.38 -11.48 -9.20
CA ILE A 94 17.22 -11.37 -10.64
C ILE A 94 18.46 -10.72 -11.25
N GLN A 95 19.43 -11.53 -11.63
CA GLN A 95 20.54 -11.09 -12.44
C GLN A 95 20.06 -10.59 -13.81
N GLY A 96 20.10 -9.27 -14.02
CA GLY A 96 20.05 -8.66 -15.36
C GLY A 96 18.79 -7.90 -15.75
N SER A 97 17.81 -7.71 -14.86
CA SER A 97 16.68 -6.80 -15.04
C SER A 97 16.69 -5.68 -13.98
N ASN A 98 15.90 -4.64 -14.17
CA ASN A 98 15.66 -3.67 -13.12
C ASN A 98 15.19 -4.43 -11.87
N GLU A 99 15.83 -4.18 -10.74
CA GLU A 99 15.74 -4.97 -9.51
C GLU A 99 14.32 -5.18 -8.97
N TRP A 100 13.34 -4.41 -9.46
CA TRP A 100 11.99 -4.39 -8.88
C TRP A 100 10.85 -4.43 -9.91
N ASP A 101 11.07 -4.99 -11.10
CA ASP A 101 10.03 -5.11 -12.14
C ASP A 101 8.86 -6.01 -11.74
N ASN A 102 9.01 -6.83 -10.69
CA ASN A 102 7.98 -7.68 -10.13
C ASN A 102 7.48 -7.22 -8.74
N LEU A 103 7.83 -6.01 -8.29
CA LEU A 103 7.44 -5.50 -6.98
C LEU A 103 6.08 -4.82 -7.01
N ILE A 104 5.23 -5.18 -6.07
CA ILE A 104 4.02 -4.43 -5.70
C ILE A 104 4.24 -3.81 -4.32
N ILE A 105 3.99 -2.51 -4.22
CA ILE A 105 3.97 -1.81 -2.94
C ILE A 105 2.52 -1.59 -2.51
N ILE A 106 2.20 -1.95 -1.26
CA ILE A 106 0.93 -1.64 -0.62
C ILE A 106 1.18 -0.58 0.44
N SER A 107 0.61 0.61 0.26
CA SER A 107 0.76 1.71 1.22
C SER A 107 -0.60 2.33 1.53
N HIS A 108 -0.85 2.65 2.81
CA HIS A 108 -2.07 3.41 3.10
C HIS A 108 -2.01 4.80 2.49
N ASN A 109 -0.85 5.49 2.57
CA ASN A 109 -0.69 6.81 1.97
C ASN A 109 -0.46 6.73 0.46
N PRO A 110 -1.08 7.62 -0.34
CA PRO A 110 -0.75 7.77 -1.74
C PRO A 110 0.55 8.56 -1.94
N PRO A 111 1.26 8.39 -3.08
CA PRO A 111 2.34 9.27 -3.48
C PRO A 111 1.81 10.63 -3.91
N LYS A 112 2.57 11.70 -3.62
CA LYS A 112 2.20 13.09 -3.93
C LYS A 112 2.10 13.36 -5.42
N ASP A 113 1.27 14.34 -5.78
CA ASP A 113 1.08 14.87 -7.13
C ASP A 113 0.67 13.80 -8.16
N THR A 114 -0.28 12.97 -7.77
CA THR A 114 -0.96 12.00 -8.61
C THR A 114 -2.49 12.21 -8.53
N LYS A 115 -3.25 11.56 -9.40
CA LYS A 115 -4.70 11.51 -9.23
C LYS A 115 -5.11 10.81 -7.94
N CYS A 116 -4.26 9.89 -7.45
CA CYS A 116 -4.54 9.05 -6.29
C CYS A 116 -4.47 9.79 -4.95
N ASP A 117 -3.88 10.99 -4.91
CA ASP A 117 -3.73 11.82 -3.72
C ASP A 117 -4.51 13.14 -3.80
N ALA A 118 -5.26 13.36 -4.86
CA ALA A 118 -6.02 14.59 -5.07
C ALA A 118 -7.25 14.64 -4.15
N VAL A 119 -7.27 15.61 -3.24
CA VAL A 119 -8.44 15.95 -2.40
C VAL A 119 -9.42 16.80 -3.19
N ASN A 120 -8.89 17.68 -4.05
CA ASN A 120 -9.63 18.48 -5.01
C ASN A 120 -8.66 18.96 -6.11
N GLU A 121 -9.14 19.78 -7.04
CA GLU A 121 -8.36 20.29 -8.20
C GLU A 121 -7.06 21.02 -7.83
N ASN A 122 -6.94 21.55 -6.60
CA ASN A 122 -5.81 22.38 -6.16
C ASN A 122 -5.09 21.83 -4.93
N LEU A 123 -5.51 20.68 -4.37
CA LEU A 123 -4.95 20.13 -3.14
C LEU A 123 -4.60 18.67 -3.30
N HIS A 124 -3.31 18.39 -3.20
CA HIS A 124 -2.71 17.08 -3.13
C HIS A 124 -2.21 16.80 -1.71
N ALA A 125 -2.60 15.66 -1.14
CA ALA A 125 -2.31 15.30 0.24
C ALA A 125 -1.42 14.04 0.37
N GLY A 126 -0.79 13.64 -0.71
CA GLY A 126 0.12 12.49 -0.74
C GLY A 126 1.50 12.78 -0.15
N SER A 127 2.26 11.71 0.02
CA SER A 127 3.63 11.73 0.54
C SER A 127 4.65 12.04 -0.56
N GLU A 128 5.46 13.07 -0.32
CA GLU A 128 6.58 13.43 -1.21
C GLU A 128 7.71 12.41 -1.12
N LEU A 129 8.03 11.95 0.10
CA LEU A 129 9.07 10.93 0.28
C LEU A 129 8.67 9.59 -0.36
N PHE A 130 7.39 9.24 -0.32
CA PHE A 130 6.91 8.03 -0.98
C PHE A 130 6.97 8.16 -2.51
N ARG A 131 6.63 9.32 -3.06
CA ARG A 131 6.83 9.59 -4.48
C ARG A 131 8.28 9.40 -4.90
N ASN A 132 9.22 9.97 -4.15
CA ASN A 132 10.66 9.84 -4.42
C ASN A 132 11.12 8.38 -4.39
N LEU A 133 10.62 7.57 -3.44
CA LEU A 133 10.89 6.14 -3.38
C LEU A 133 10.40 5.42 -4.65
N ILE A 134 9.20 5.74 -5.12
CA ILE A 134 8.63 5.14 -6.33
C ILE A 134 9.44 5.55 -7.57
N GLU A 135 9.85 6.81 -7.66
CA GLU A 135 10.69 7.31 -8.77
C GLU A 135 12.06 6.61 -8.79
N GLU A 136 12.63 6.30 -7.63
CA GLU A 136 13.89 5.57 -7.50
C GLU A 136 13.75 4.07 -7.85
N LYS A 137 12.78 3.40 -7.22
CA LYS A 137 12.66 1.92 -7.31
C LYS A 137 11.86 1.45 -8.52
N GLN A 138 10.98 2.29 -9.08
CA GLN A 138 10.12 1.97 -10.22
C GLN A 138 9.41 0.61 -10.09
N PRO A 139 8.67 0.33 -9.00
CA PRO A 139 7.95 -0.93 -8.85
C PRO A 139 6.93 -1.14 -9.97
N LEU A 140 6.50 -2.39 -10.16
CA LEU A 140 5.44 -2.74 -11.12
C LEU A 140 4.15 -1.97 -10.84
N ALA A 141 3.72 -1.97 -9.58
CA ALA A 141 2.51 -1.27 -9.16
C ALA A 141 2.60 -0.79 -7.71
N VAL A 142 1.83 0.26 -7.42
CA VAL A 142 1.55 0.76 -6.08
C VAL A 142 0.05 0.75 -5.87
N VAL A 143 -0.41 0.12 -4.79
CA VAL A 143 -1.79 0.17 -4.33
C VAL A 143 -1.84 1.03 -3.07
N CYS A 144 -2.66 2.06 -3.09
CA CYS A 144 -2.79 3.00 -1.98
C CYS A 144 -4.26 3.29 -1.65
N GLY A 145 -4.51 4.06 -0.59
CA GLY A 145 -5.85 4.46 -0.15
C GLY A 145 -5.84 5.87 0.43
N HIS A 146 -6.37 6.04 1.66
CA HIS A 146 -6.37 7.23 2.49
C HIS A 146 -7.20 8.40 1.92
N ILE A 147 -6.93 8.85 0.71
CA ILE A 147 -7.64 9.97 0.07
C ILE A 147 -8.80 9.38 -0.74
N HIS A 148 -10.00 9.42 -0.17
CA HIS A 148 -11.21 8.83 -0.78
C HIS A 148 -11.57 9.52 -2.09
N GLU A 149 -11.38 10.83 -2.16
CA GLU A 149 -11.62 11.67 -3.35
C GLU A 149 -10.64 11.33 -4.49
N GLY A 150 -9.42 10.87 -4.14
CA GLY A 150 -8.35 10.49 -5.06
C GLY A 150 -8.54 9.10 -5.69
N ARG A 151 -9.75 8.51 -5.65
CA ARG A 151 -10.01 7.23 -6.30
C ARG A 151 -9.70 7.30 -7.79
N GLY A 152 -8.78 6.45 -8.24
CA GLY A 152 -8.37 6.44 -9.64
C GLY A 152 -7.10 5.65 -9.90
N VAL A 153 -6.61 5.82 -11.11
CA VAL A 153 -5.35 5.24 -11.58
C VAL A 153 -4.50 6.35 -12.18
N ASP A 154 -3.21 6.32 -11.87
CA ASP A 154 -2.21 7.22 -12.43
C ASP A 154 -0.89 6.47 -12.64
N SER A 155 0.19 7.16 -13.01
CA SER A 155 1.50 6.56 -13.19
C SER A 155 2.63 7.48 -12.72
N ILE A 156 3.70 6.86 -12.22
CA ILE A 156 4.98 7.53 -11.93
C ILE A 156 6.06 6.75 -12.68
N GLY A 157 6.58 7.34 -13.77
CA GLY A 157 7.46 6.61 -14.68
C GLY A 157 6.75 5.40 -15.28
N LYS A 158 7.30 4.18 -15.06
CA LYS A 158 6.67 2.92 -15.47
C LYS A 158 5.72 2.31 -14.43
N THR A 159 5.70 2.84 -13.21
CA THR A 159 4.88 2.34 -12.10
C THR A 159 3.43 2.73 -12.27
N THR A 160 2.52 1.76 -12.21
CA THR A 160 1.08 2.02 -12.11
C THR A 160 0.70 2.31 -10.67
N VAL A 161 0.05 3.44 -10.40
CA VAL A 161 -0.45 3.85 -9.08
C VAL A 161 -1.97 3.73 -9.05
N ILE A 162 -2.51 3.03 -8.04
CA ILE A 162 -3.93 2.69 -7.94
C ILE A 162 -4.45 3.08 -6.56
N ASN A 163 -5.47 3.92 -6.53
CA ASN A 163 -6.31 4.12 -5.35
C ASN A 163 -7.71 3.57 -5.66
N PRO A 164 -8.10 2.40 -5.13
CA PRO A 164 -9.40 1.80 -5.44
C PRO A 164 -10.57 2.55 -4.83
N GLY A 165 -10.33 3.42 -3.84
CA GLY A 165 -11.35 4.06 -3.04
C GLY A 165 -11.83 3.18 -1.86
N PRO A 166 -12.76 3.70 -1.03
CA PRO A 166 -13.19 3.04 0.19
C PRO A 166 -14.15 1.87 -0.08
N LEU A 167 -13.82 0.69 0.45
CA LEU A 167 -14.64 -0.52 0.29
C LEU A 167 -16.04 -0.36 0.93
N CYS A 168 -16.17 0.43 2.00
CA CYS A 168 -17.46 0.69 2.64
C CYS A 168 -18.47 1.41 1.73
N GLU A 169 -18.00 2.07 0.67
CA GLU A 169 -18.82 2.67 -0.40
C GLU A 169 -18.99 1.73 -1.61
N GLY A 170 -18.48 0.49 -1.52
CA GLY A 170 -18.58 -0.52 -2.57
C GLY A 170 -17.52 -0.40 -3.66
N PHE A 171 -16.44 0.37 -3.43
CA PHE A 171 -15.36 0.52 -4.40
C PHE A 171 -14.28 -0.54 -4.20
N TYR A 172 -13.77 -1.05 -5.32
CA TYR A 172 -12.62 -1.94 -5.40
C TYR A 172 -11.95 -1.81 -6.77
N ALA A 173 -10.75 -2.34 -6.90
CA ALA A 173 -10.04 -2.43 -8.17
C ALA A 173 -9.66 -3.89 -8.47
N ILE A 174 -9.48 -4.20 -9.75
CA ILE A 174 -8.90 -5.45 -10.21
C ILE A 174 -7.62 -5.11 -10.95
N LEU A 175 -6.49 -5.60 -10.46
CA LEU A 175 -5.20 -5.51 -11.11
C LEU A 175 -4.90 -6.85 -11.78
N ASN A 176 -4.75 -6.85 -13.12
CA ASN A 176 -4.32 -8.01 -13.86
C ASN A 176 -2.83 -7.87 -14.18
N ILE A 177 -2.04 -8.83 -13.77
CA ILE A 177 -0.61 -8.89 -14.03
C ILE A 177 -0.35 -10.01 -15.03
N CYS A 178 0.30 -9.67 -16.13
CA CYS A 178 0.69 -10.62 -17.17
C CYS A 178 2.21 -10.75 -17.22
N VAL A 179 2.70 -11.92 -17.56
CA VAL A 179 4.12 -12.17 -17.83
C VAL A 179 4.29 -12.39 -19.32
N GLU A 180 5.06 -11.53 -19.98
CA GLU A 180 5.40 -11.65 -21.39
C GLU A 180 6.92 -11.60 -21.57
N ASN A 181 7.50 -12.67 -22.13
CA ASN A 181 8.95 -12.78 -22.33
C ASN A 181 9.77 -12.52 -21.04
N ASP A 182 9.35 -13.13 -19.94
CA ASP A 182 9.93 -12.99 -18.60
C ASP A 182 9.84 -11.58 -18.00
N ASN A 183 9.02 -10.69 -18.57
CA ASN A 183 8.74 -9.39 -18.01
C ASN A 183 7.30 -9.29 -17.49
N TYR A 184 7.13 -8.69 -16.31
CA TYR A 184 5.82 -8.40 -15.72
C TYR A 184 5.23 -7.13 -16.34
N LYS A 185 3.93 -7.16 -16.59
CA LYS A 185 3.15 -6.03 -17.12
C LYS A 185 1.78 -5.94 -16.46
#